data_559b82b4dcc3384caa88558970630c62
#
_entry.id   559b82b4dcc3384caa88558970630c62
#
_cell.length_a   1.000
_cell.length_b   1.000
_cell.length_c   1.000
_cell.angle_alpha   90.00
_cell.angle_beta   90.00
_cell.angle_gamma   90.00
#
_symmetry.space_group_name_H-M   'P 1'
#
loop_
_entity.id
_entity.type
_entity.pdbx_description
1 polymer ?
#
loop_
_entity_poly.entity_id
_entity_poly.type
_entity_poly.pdbx_seq_one_letter_code
_entity_poly.pdbx_strand_id
1 'polypeptide(L)'
;MDARQPVRQLGPVVIDIENITKDYVMGEEIVRALRGVSLQIRRNEYLAVMGPSGSGKSTLMNMLGCLDTPTSGRYEFNGRNVAEMDDDELAAIRNREIGFVFQTFNLLPRATSLRNVELPLIYAGMDPETRMERATQALTDVGLGDRIQHKPNELSGGQRQRVAIARALVNNPSIILADEPTGNLDSKTGEEIMALLEDLYQRNHTIILVTHERDIAAHARRTIRLRDGVVESDESTFVPQLETVAAS
;
A
#
# COMPACT_ATOMS: atom_id res chain seq x y z
N MET A 1 31.09 -11.00 4.04
CA MET A 1 31.05 -10.94 2.56
C MET A 1 29.68 -10.40 2.19
N ASP A 2 29.65 -9.12 1.91
CA ASP A 2 28.42 -8.37 1.62
C ASP A 2 28.01 -8.70 0.17
N ALA A 3 27.03 -9.61 0.04
CA ALA A 3 26.45 -9.91 -1.25
C ALA A 3 25.58 -8.71 -1.64
N ARG A 4 26.14 -7.76 -2.37
CA ARG A 4 25.40 -6.65 -2.98
C ARG A 4 24.29 -7.24 -3.82
N GLN A 5 23.05 -7.12 -3.32
CA GLN A 5 21.88 -7.47 -4.11
C GLN A 5 21.92 -6.72 -5.45
N PRO A 6 21.52 -7.35 -6.55
CA PRO A 6 21.55 -6.70 -7.87
C PRO A 6 20.73 -5.42 -7.81
N VAL A 7 21.30 -4.34 -8.37
CA VAL A 7 20.63 -3.04 -8.48
C VAL A 7 19.36 -3.23 -9.31
N ARG A 8 18.22 -3.14 -8.66
CA ARG A 8 16.91 -3.34 -9.29
C ARG A 8 16.55 -2.09 -10.06
N GLN A 9 16.14 -2.22 -11.32
CA GLN A 9 15.62 -1.08 -12.08
C GLN A 9 14.20 -0.75 -11.59
N LEU A 10 14.01 0.51 -11.18
CA LEU A 10 12.69 1.06 -10.91
C LEU A 10 11.95 1.25 -12.24
N GLY A 11 10.66 0.90 -12.24
CA GLY A 11 9.80 1.10 -13.40
C GLY A 11 9.31 2.55 -13.55
N PRO A 12 8.30 2.78 -14.41
CA PRO A 12 7.71 4.10 -14.61
C PRO A 12 7.08 4.65 -13.32
N VAL A 13 6.87 5.97 -13.29
CA VAL A 13 6.16 6.63 -12.18
C VAL A 13 4.71 6.13 -12.13
N VAL A 14 4.28 5.68 -10.95
CA VAL A 14 2.89 5.27 -10.65
C VAL A 14 2.14 6.38 -9.98
N ILE A 15 2.78 7.06 -9.03
CA ILE A 15 2.21 8.19 -8.28
C ILE A 15 3.13 9.38 -8.47
N ASP A 16 2.54 10.51 -8.87
CA ASP A 16 3.21 11.81 -8.96
C ASP A 16 2.39 12.86 -8.22
N ILE A 17 2.99 13.40 -7.17
CA ILE A 17 2.35 14.38 -6.28
C ILE A 17 3.20 15.64 -6.26
N GLU A 18 2.57 16.81 -6.53
CA GLU A 18 3.22 18.12 -6.46
C GLU A 18 2.42 19.06 -5.55
N ASN A 19 3.07 19.54 -4.49
CA ASN A 19 2.57 20.54 -3.56
C ASN A 19 1.15 20.27 -3.04
N ILE A 20 0.80 18.99 -2.78
CA ILE A 20 -0.53 18.68 -2.25
C ILE A 20 -0.69 19.24 -0.83
N THR A 21 -1.84 19.85 -0.60
CA THR A 21 -2.31 20.24 0.74
C THR A 21 -3.56 19.47 1.09
N LYS A 22 -3.80 19.28 2.38
CA LYS A 22 -5.07 18.78 2.89
C LYS A 22 -5.48 19.51 4.14
N ASP A 23 -6.60 20.18 4.06
CA ASP A 23 -7.23 20.91 5.13
C ASP A 23 -8.56 20.23 5.50
N TYR A 24 -8.76 19.98 6.80
CA TYR A 24 -10.04 19.50 7.34
C TYR A 24 -10.70 20.62 8.12
N VAL A 25 -11.93 20.96 7.75
CA VAL A 25 -12.74 21.97 8.45
C VAL A 25 -13.51 21.28 9.58
N MET A 26 -13.20 21.63 10.82
CA MET A 26 -13.82 21.07 12.03
C MET A 26 -14.53 22.20 12.79
N GLY A 27 -15.75 22.53 12.38
CA GLY A 27 -16.46 23.68 12.91
C GLY A 27 -15.78 24.99 12.50
N GLU A 28 -15.28 25.78 13.47
CA GLU A 28 -14.53 27.02 13.22
C GLU A 28 -13.01 26.81 13.05
N GLU A 29 -12.51 25.60 13.34
CA GLU A 29 -11.09 25.28 13.24
C GLU A 29 -10.75 24.64 11.90
N ILE A 30 -9.55 24.98 11.36
CA ILE A 30 -8.99 24.35 10.16
C ILE A 30 -7.73 23.58 10.58
N VAL A 31 -7.80 22.26 10.45
CA VAL A 31 -6.65 21.38 10.67
C VAL A 31 -5.93 21.16 9.35
N ARG A 32 -4.74 21.74 9.20
CA ARG A 32 -3.87 21.59 8.02
C ARG A 32 -3.04 20.31 8.15
N ALA A 33 -3.58 19.20 7.66
CA ALA A 33 -2.97 17.88 7.81
C ALA A 33 -1.79 17.65 6.85
N LEU A 34 -1.83 18.20 5.63
CA LEU A 34 -0.71 18.25 4.68
C LEU A 34 -0.48 19.68 4.21
N ARG A 35 0.80 20.06 4.05
CA ARG A 35 1.23 21.45 3.83
C ARG A 35 2.20 21.59 2.66
N GLY A 36 1.84 21.02 1.49
CA GLY A 36 2.68 21.09 0.30
C GLY A 36 3.64 19.90 0.17
N VAL A 37 3.09 18.69 0.29
CA VAL A 37 3.85 17.45 0.06
C VAL A 37 4.06 17.25 -1.43
N SER A 38 5.32 16.97 -1.83
CA SER A 38 5.70 16.58 -3.19
C SER A 38 6.52 15.29 -3.11
N LEU A 39 6.14 14.28 -3.90
CA LEU A 39 6.88 13.03 -4.02
C LEU A 39 6.48 12.27 -5.27
N GLN A 40 7.39 11.43 -5.76
CA GLN A 40 7.11 10.47 -6.83
C GLN A 40 7.34 9.05 -6.32
N ILE A 41 6.47 8.12 -6.69
CA ILE A 41 6.61 6.69 -6.41
C ILE A 41 6.62 5.95 -7.74
N ARG A 42 7.60 5.06 -7.91
CA ARG A 42 7.81 4.28 -9.14
C ARG A 42 7.38 2.83 -8.96
N ARG A 43 7.08 2.15 -10.06
CA ARG A 43 6.87 0.70 -10.04
C ARG A 43 8.11 -0.02 -9.50
N ASN A 44 7.89 -1.12 -8.81
CA ASN A 44 8.92 -1.94 -8.16
C ASN A 44 9.69 -1.19 -7.05
N GLU A 45 9.09 -0.20 -6.43
CA GLU A 45 9.65 0.49 -5.28
C GLU A 45 9.12 -0.10 -3.97
N TYR A 46 9.99 -0.18 -2.95
CA TYR A 46 9.60 -0.50 -1.58
C TYR A 46 9.91 0.72 -0.72
N LEU A 47 8.87 1.45 -0.41
CA LEU A 47 8.91 2.74 0.28
C LEU A 47 8.31 2.62 1.67
N ALA A 48 8.95 3.22 2.69
CA ALA A 48 8.38 3.45 4.01
C ALA A 48 8.03 4.94 4.21
N VAL A 49 6.84 5.21 4.71
CA VAL A 49 6.41 6.53 5.17
C VAL A 49 6.41 6.52 6.69
N MET A 50 7.28 7.31 7.30
CA MET A 50 7.46 7.41 8.74
C MET A 50 7.11 8.80 9.28
N GLY A 51 6.95 8.89 10.59
CA GLY A 51 6.78 10.16 11.31
C GLY A 51 6.05 9.94 12.64
N PRO A 52 6.10 10.92 13.56
CA PRO A 52 5.37 10.85 14.82
C PRO A 52 3.85 10.84 14.64
N SER A 53 3.11 10.57 15.73
CA SER A 53 1.65 10.74 15.71
C SER A 53 1.28 12.18 15.34
N GLY A 54 0.26 12.36 14.51
CA GLY A 54 -0.18 13.68 14.03
C GLY A 54 0.68 14.30 12.91
N SER A 55 1.72 13.63 12.41
CA SER A 55 2.57 14.17 11.34
C SER A 55 1.93 14.22 9.95
N GLY A 56 0.73 13.65 9.77
CA GLY A 56 0.04 13.59 8.47
C GLY A 56 0.13 12.27 7.72
N LYS A 57 0.76 11.21 8.30
CA LYS A 57 0.92 9.89 7.63
C LYS A 57 -0.38 9.27 7.15
N SER A 58 -1.38 9.19 8.04
CA SER A 58 -2.69 8.61 7.68
C SER A 58 -3.41 9.45 6.63
N THR A 59 -3.26 10.77 6.67
CA THR A 59 -3.78 11.67 5.63
C THR A 59 -3.07 11.44 4.30
N LEU A 60 -1.74 11.36 4.29
CA LEU A 60 -0.98 11.04 3.07
C LEU A 60 -1.37 9.66 2.54
N MET A 61 -1.48 8.66 3.41
CA MET A 61 -1.94 7.32 3.04
C MET A 61 -3.32 7.35 2.37
N ASN A 62 -4.28 8.13 2.93
CA ASN A 62 -5.61 8.27 2.34
C ASN A 62 -5.56 8.93 0.96
N MET A 63 -4.66 9.92 0.76
CA MET A 63 -4.42 10.51 -0.56
C MET A 63 -3.87 9.45 -1.53
N LEU A 64 -2.75 8.79 -1.17
CA LEU A 64 -2.11 7.75 -1.98
C LEU A 64 -3.09 6.61 -2.33
N GLY A 65 -4.01 6.32 -1.41
CA GLY A 65 -5.05 5.30 -1.54
C GLY A 65 -6.29 5.74 -2.30
N CYS A 66 -6.36 6.98 -2.80
CA CYS A 66 -7.57 7.56 -3.40
C CYS A 66 -8.82 7.42 -2.50
N LEU A 67 -8.61 7.40 -1.17
CA LEU A 67 -9.69 7.40 -0.16
C LEU A 67 -10.17 8.81 0.17
N ASP A 68 -9.36 9.80 -0.18
CA ASP A 68 -9.64 11.23 -0.02
C ASP A 68 -8.95 11.98 -1.17
N THR A 69 -9.35 13.24 -1.40
CA THR A 69 -8.76 14.10 -2.44
C THR A 69 -8.03 15.30 -1.82
N PRO A 70 -6.98 15.81 -2.45
CA PRO A 70 -6.24 16.96 -1.94
C PRO A 70 -7.13 18.23 -1.95
N THR A 71 -6.88 19.14 -1.01
CA THR A 71 -7.50 20.49 -1.02
C THR A 71 -6.89 21.34 -2.13
N SER A 72 -5.59 21.17 -2.41
CA SER A 72 -4.89 21.81 -3.53
C SER A 72 -3.64 21.04 -3.92
N GLY A 73 -3.01 21.40 -5.04
CA GLY A 73 -1.85 20.74 -5.61
C GLY A 73 -2.24 19.77 -6.71
N ARG A 74 -1.24 19.09 -7.30
CA ARG A 74 -1.44 18.11 -8.36
C ARG A 74 -1.21 16.70 -7.83
N TYR A 75 -2.12 15.78 -8.14
CA TYR A 75 -1.95 14.37 -7.86
C TYR A 75 -2.32 13.54 -9.10
N GLU A 76 -1.33 12.83 -9.64
CA GLU A 76 -1.52 11.88 -10.72
C GLU A 76 -1.28 10.44 -10.26
N PHE A 77 -2.18 9.54 -10.67
CA PHE A 77 -2.06 8.10 -10.49
C PHE A 77 -2.03 7.43 -11.88
N ASN A 78 -0.94 6.73 -12.21
CA ASN A 78 -0.70 6.15 -13.55
C ASN A 78 -0.93 7.19 -14.67
N GLY A 79 -0.51 8.44 -14.48
CA GLY A 79 -0.66 9.54 -15.45
C GLY A 79 -2.08 10.11 -15.56
N ARG A 80 -3.01 9.74 -14.66
CA ARG A 80 -4.37 10.28 -14.60
C ARG A 80 -4.51 11.22 -13.41
N ASN A 81 -5.05 12.42 -13.62
CA ASN A 81 -5.24 13.42 -12.56
C ASN A 81 -6.38 13.01 -11.62
N VAL A 82 -6.02 12.66 -10.38
CA VAL A 82 -6.96 12.21 -9.34
C VAL A 82 -7.93 13.32 -8.90
N ALA A 83 -7.52 14.57 -8.95
CA ALA A 83 -8.36 15.70 -8.53
C ALA A 83 -9.54 15.96 -9.48
N GLU A 84 -9.50 15.46 -10.72
CA GLU A 84 -10.55 15.61 -11.73
C GLU A 84 -11.50 14.41 -11.78
N MET A 85 -11.26 13.37 -10.98
CA MET A 85 -12.04 12.12 -10.99
C MET A 85 -13.28 12.25 -10.11
N ASP A 86 -14.37 11.67 -10.58
CA ASP A 86 -15.56 11.46 -9.79
C ASP A 86 -15.41 10.26 -8.82
N ASP A 87 -16.42 10.08 -7.95
CA ASP A 87 -16.40 9.03 -6.93
C ASP A 87 -16.36 7.61 -7.53
N ASP A 88 -16.99 7.39 -8.68
CA ASP A 88 -17.01 6.09 -9.38
C ASP A 88 -15.64 5.79 -10.00
N GLU A 89 -14.99 6.79 -10.59
CA GLU A 89 -13.62 6.67 -11.10
C GLU A 89 -12.61 6.41 -10.00
N LEU A 90 -12.71 7.12 -8.87
CA LEU A 90 -11.89 6.88 -7.68
C LEU A 90 -12.12 5.48 -7.11
N ALA A 91 -13.39 5.02 -7.06
CA ALA A 91 -13.72 3.66 -6.64
C ALA A 91 -13.13 2.60 -7.57
N ALA A 92 -13.14 2.85 -8.89
CA ALA A 92 -12.53 1.95 -9.88
C ALA A 92 -11.00 1.85 -9.70
N ILE A 93 -10.31 2.97 -9.45
CA ILE A 93 -8.87 2.96 -9.15
C ILE A 93 -8.60 2.20 -7.85
N ARG A 94 -9.32 2.51 -6.77
CA ARG A 94 -9.17 1.78 -5.50
C ARG A 94 -9.33 0.28 -5.67
N ASN A 95 -10.29 -0.15 -6.45
CA ASN A 95 -10.56 -1.57 -6.66
C ASN A 95 -9.48 -2.26 -7.49
N ARG A 96 -9.02 -1.63 -8.58
CA ARG A 96 -8.17 -2.28 -9.59
C ARG A 96 -6.68 -2.08 -9.37
N GLU A 97 -6.30 -0.92 -8.83
CA GLU A 97 -4.91 -0.45 -8.82
C GLU A 97 -4.29 -0.46 -7.43
N ILE A 98 -5.11 -0.54 -6.35
CA ILE A 98 -4.62 -0.37 -4.99
C ILE A 98 -5.03 -1.55 -4.12
N GLY A 99 -4.05 -2.25 -3.58
CA GLY A 99 -4.24 -3.28 -2.56
C GLY A 99 -4.02 -2.71 -1.17
N PHE A 100 -5.04 -2.73 -0.31
CA PHE A 100 -4.93 -2.23 1.06
C PHE A 100 -4.69 -3.36 2.06
N VAL A 101 -3.69 -3.15 2.93
CA VAL A 101 -3.38 -4.00 4.09
C VAL A 101 -3.40 -3.11 5.34
N PHE A 102 -4.31 -3.37 6.28
CA PHE A 102 -4.51 -2.56 7.48
C PHE A 102 -4.05 -3.29 8.75
N GLN A 103 -3.68 -2.53 9.76
CA GLN A 103 -3.35 -3.04 11.10
C GLN A 103 -4.46 -3.90 11.70
N THR A 104 -5.73 -3.53 11.51
CA THR A 104 -6.90 -4.22 12.06
C THR A 104 -7.49 -5.26 11.11
N PHE A 105 -6.73 -5.63 10.03
CA PHE A 105 -7.11 -6.61 9.00
C PHE A 105 -8.34 -6.21 8.17
N ASN A 106 -9.32 -5.55 8.73
CA ASN A 106 -10.58 -5.10 8.10
C ASN A 106 -11.28 -6.23 7.32
N LEU A 107 -11.32 -7.43 7.90
CA LEU A 107 -12.04 -8.56 7.34
C LEU A 107 -13.52 -8.52 7.73
N LEU A 108 -14.38 -8.97 6.82
CA LEU A 108 -15.80 -9.17 7.09
C LEU A 108 -15.97 -10.36 8.07
N PRO A 109 -16.42 -10.15 9.31
CA PRO A 109 -16.32 -11.15 10.38
C PRO A 109 -17.23 -12.37 10.18
N ARG A 110 -18.30 -12.23 9.37
CA ARG A 110 -19.25 -13.29 9.06
C ARG A 110 -18.95 -14.02 7.75
N ALA A 111 -18.02 -13.51 6.93
CA ALA A 111 -17.59 -14.09 5.68
C ALA A 111 -16.38 -15.01 5.88
N THR A 112 -16.26 -16.07 5.07
CA THR A 112 -15.08 -16.94 5.06
C THR A 112 -13.85 -16.22 4.49
N SER A 113 -12.65 -16.80 4.64
CA SER A 113 -11.42 -16.31 3.99
C SER A 113 -11.65 -16.13 2.49
N LEU A 114 -12.21 -17.15 1.83
CA LEU A 114 -12.54 -17.10 0.40
C LEU A 114 -13.43 -15.89 0.06
N ARG A 115 -14.54 -15.71 0.80
CA ARG A 115 -15.47 -14.61 0.54
C ARG A 115 -14.86 -13.23 0.79
N ASN A 116 -13.95 -13.11 1.77
CA ASN A 116 -13.20 -11.88 2.00
C ASN A 116 -12.29 -11.54 0.81
N VAL A 117 -11.61 -12.54 0.25
CA VAL A 117 -10.70 -12.35 -0.90
C VAL A 117 -11.46 -12.18 -2.22
N GLU A 118 -12.64 -12.79 -2.38
CA GLU A 118 -13.50 -12.58 -3.56
C GLU A 118 -14.06 -11.17 -3.67
N LEU A 119 -14.15 -10.43 -2.57
CA LEU A 119 -14.86 -9.15 -2.53
C LEU A 119 -14.39 -8.13 -3.58
N PRO A 120 -13.09 -7.85 -3.76
CA PRO A 120 -12.62 -6.96 -4.82
C PRO A 120 -12.96 -7.45 -6.23
N LEU A 121 -12.98 -8.76 -6.45
CA LEU A 121 -13.32 -9.36 -7.74
C LEU A 121 -14.83 -9.21 -8.07
N ILE A 122 -15.69 -9.19 -7.04
CA ILE A 122 -17.12 -8.89 -7.20
C ILE A 122 -17.29 -7.46 -7.71
N TYR A 123 -16.61 -6.49 -7.11
CA TYR A 123 -16.63 -5.08 -7.54
C TYR A 123 -16.00 -4.88 -8.93
N ALA A 124 -15.06 -5.75 -9.31
CA ALA A 124 -14.49 -5.76 -10.66
C ALA A 124 -15.43 -6.34 -11.72
N GLY A 125 -16.62 -6.86 -11.33
CA GLY A 125 -17.60 -7.45 -12.23
C GLY A 125 -17.22 -8.84 -12.75
N MET A 126 -16.31 -9.55 -12.08
CA MET A 126 -15.83 -10.87 -12.50
C MET A 126 -16.90 -11.94 -12.27
N ASP A 127 -17.00 -12.90 -13.20
CA ASP A 127 -17.92 -14.03 -13.06
C ASP A 127 -17.59 -14.93 -11.87
N PRO A 128 -18.59 -15.67 -11.31
CA PRO A 128 -18.43 -16.42 -10.08
C PRO A 128 -17.36 -17.52 -10.11
N GLU A 129 -17.18 -18.19 -11.25
CA GLU A 129 -16.24 -19.31 -11.40
C GLU A 129 -14.80 -18.80 -11.38
N THR A 130 -14.46 -17.86 -12.28
CA THR A 130 -13.14 -17.21 -12.34
C THR A 130 -12.78 -16.54 -11.01
N ARG A 131 -13.76 -15.89 -10.35
CA ARG A 131 -13.59 -15.23 -9.07
C ARG A 131 -13.18 -16.22 -7.96
N MET A 132 -13.86 -17.37 -7.88
CA MET A 132 -13.57 -18.42 -6.90
C MET A 132 -12.18 -19.00 -7.13
N GLU A 133 -11.80 -19.27 -8.37
CA GLU A 133 -10.47 -19.77 -8.72
C GLU A 133 -9.36 -18.80 -8.31
N ARG A 134 -9.48 -17.52 -8.68
CA ARG A 134 -8.49 -16.49 -8.35
C ARG A 134 -8.36 -16.26 -6.86
N ALA A 135 -9.47 -16.22 -6.13
CA ALA A 135 -9.45 -16.03 -4.68
C ALA A 135 -8.84 -17.26 -3.96
N THR A 136 -9.12 -18.47 -4.45
CA THR A 136 -8.49 -19.72 -3.93
C THR A 136 -6.99 -19.70 -4.18
N GLN A 137 -6.55 -19.32 -5.37
CA GLN A 137 -5.13 -19.21 -5.70
C GLN A 137 -4.43 -18.15 -4.82
N ALA A 138 -5.02 -16.96 -4.67
CA ALA A 138 -4.46 -15.91 -3.81
C ALA A 138 -4.31 -16.34 -2.36
N LEU A 139 -5.26 -17.11 -1.81
CA LEU A 139 -5.14 -17.70 -0.47
C LEU A 139 -4.04 -18.78 -0.40
N THR A 140 -3.90 -19.59 -1.43
CA THR A 140 -2.85 -20.59 -1.53
C THR A 140 -1.46 -19.93 -1.56
N ASP A 141 -1.30 -18.87 -2.32
CA ASP A 141 -0.04 -18.13 -2.48
C ASP A 141 0.45 -17.49 -1.17
N VAL A 142 -0.46 -17.18 -0.24
CA VAL A 142 -0.11 -16.72 1.10
C VAL A 142 -0.06 -17.84 2.16
N GLY A 143 -0.15 -19.11 1.74
CA GLY A 143 -0.06 -20.28 2.63
C GLY A 143 -1.33 -20.59 3.42
N LEU A 144 -2.52 -20.26 2.88
CA LEU A 144 -3.82 -20.49 3.52
C LEU A 144 -4.77 -21.37 2.68
N GLY A 145 -4.25 -22.21 1.79
CA GLY A 145 -5.06 -23.09 0.96
C GLY A 145 -5.93 -24.10 1.74
N ASP A 146 -5.54 -24.44 2.97
CA ASP A 146 -6.30 -25.30 3.89
C ASP A 146 -7.27 -24.51 4.79
N ARG A 147 -7.31 -23.16 4.69
CA ARG A 147 -8.10 -22.25 5.52
C ARG A 147 -9.15 -21.44 4.75
N ILE A 148 -9.41 -21.79 3.50
CA ILE A 148 -10.30 -21.03 2.60
C ILE A 148 -11.74 -20.89 3.13
N GLN A 149 -12.24 -21.88 3.87
CA GLN A 149 -13.60 -21.88 4.44
C GLN A 149 -13.67 -21.33 5.88
N HIS A 150 -12.53 -21.03 6.51
CA HIS A 150 -12.52 -20.50 7.87
C HIS A 150 -12.98 -19.04 7.91
N LYS A 151 -13.65 -18.66 8.99
CA LYS A 151 -14.02 -17.26 9.29
C LYS A 151 -12.93 -16.58 10.10
N PRO A 152 -12.88 -15.23 10.14
CA PRO A 152 -11.84 -14.50 10.86
C PRO A 152 -11.70 -14.85 12.35
N ASN A 153 -12.79 -15.22 13.03
CA ASN A 153 -12.76 -15.65 14.44
C ASN A 153 -12.16 -17.06 14.65
N GLU A 154 -11.95 -17.82 13.58
CA GLU A 154 -11.35 -19.17 13.58
C GLU A 154 -9.87 -19.14 13.19
N LEU A 155 -9.32 -17.92 12.95
CA LEU A 155 -7.96 -17.69 12.46
C LEU A 155 -7.11 -16.97 13.49
N SER A 156 -5.80 -17.29 13.53
CA SER A 156 -4.83 -16.51 14.29
C SER A 156 -4.67 -15.09 13.72
N GLY A 157 -4.00 -14.19 14.46
CA GLY A 157 -3.68 -12.83 13.98
C GLY A 157 -2.93 -12.83 12.65
N GLY A 158 -1.87 -13.63 12.55
CA GLY A 158 -1.07 -13.75 11.32
C GLY A 158 -1.85 -14.37 10.15
N GLN A 159 -2.72 -15.35 10.42
CA GLN A 159 -3.60 -15.90 9.39
C GLN A 159 -4.60 -14.87 8.88
N ARG A 160 -5.20 -14.06 9.77
CA ARG A 160 -6.07 -12.94 9.37
C ARG A 160 -5.32 -11.91 8.51
N GLN A 161 -4.09 -11.60 8.86
CA GLN A 161 -3.27 -10.66 8.07
C GLN A 161 -2.93 -11.25 6.69
N ARG A 162 -2.61 -12.53 6.61
CA ARG A 162 -2.40 -13.22 5.32
C ARG A 162 -3.68 -13.21 4.45
N VAL A 163 -4.87 -13.37 5.02
CA VAL A 163 -6.14 -13.19 4.27
C VAL A 163 -6.29 -11.75 3.77
N ALA A 164 -5.95 -10.74 4.59
CA ALA A 164 -5.99 -9.34 4.16
C ALA A 164 -4.99 -9.06 3.02
N ILE A 165 -3.79 -9.65 3.08
CA ILE A 165 -2.78 -9.55 2.00
C ILE A 165 -3.29 -10.25 0.74
N ALA A 166 -3.85 -11.46 0.81
CA ALA A 166 -4.43 -12.15 -0.34
C ALA A 166 -5.54 -11.31 -1.00
N ARG A 167 -6.42 -10.71 -0.19
CA ARG A 167 -7.45 -9.79 -0.67
C ARG A 167 -6.85 -8.56 -1.38
N ALA A 168 -5.77 -8.00 -0.84
CA ALA A 168 -5.08 -6.87 -1.45
C ALA A 168 -4.48 -7.21 -2.82
N LEU A 169 -4.00 -8.45 -3.00
CA LEU A 169 -3.30 -8.91 -4.20
C LEU A 169 -4.23 -9.39 -5.32
N VAL A 170 -5.46 -9.80 -5.00
CA VAL A 170 -6.31 -10.59 -5.89
C VAL A 170 -6.63 -9.94 -7.24
N ASN A 171 -6.64 -8.61 -7.32
CA ASN A 171 -6.81 -7.82 -8.55
C ASN A 171 -5.48 -7.50 -9.26
N ASN A 172 -4.33 -7.99 -8.75
CA ASN A 172 -3.00 -7.65 -9.26
C ASN A 172 -2.75 -6.13 -9.32
N PRO A 173 -2.81 -5.44 -8.17
CA PRO A 173 -2.78 -3.99 -8.10
C PRO A 173 -1.42 -3.39 -8.51
N SER A 174 -1.41 -2.12 -8.91
CA SER A 174 -0.19 -1.35 -9.20
C SER A 174 0.62 -1.06 -7.94
N ILE A 175 -0.05 -0.89 -6.80
CA ILE A 175 0.58 -0.65 -5.50
C ILE A 175 -0.10 -1.46 -4.38
N ILE A 176 0.70 -1.84 -3.38
CA ILE A 176 0.23 -2.36 -2.09
C ILE A 176 0.49 -1.28 -1.04
N LEU A 177 -0.57 -0.82 -0.38
CA LEU A 177 -0.52 0.20 0.65
C LEU A 177 -0.76 -0.46 2.01
N ALA A 178 0.30 -0.60 2.82
CA ALA A 178 0.29 -1.32 4.08
C ALA A 178 0.41 -0.36 5.26
N ASP A 179 -0.66 -0.23 6.05
CA ASP A 179 -0.73 0.62 7.24
C ASP A 179 -0.51 -0.20 8.50
N GLU A 180 0.63 0.01 9.16
CA GLU A 180 1.05 -0.71 10.38
C GLU A 180 0.78 -2.22 10.30
N PRO A 181 1.28 -2.93 9.25
CA PRO A 181 0.84 -4.29 8.92
C PRO A 181 1.16 -5.33 10.00
N THR A 182 2.02 -5.00 10.95
CA THR A 182 2.44 -5.86 12.07
C THR A 182 1.93 -5.42 13.43
N GLY A 183 1.31 -4.23 13.53
CA GLY A 183 1.02 -3.56 14.80
C GLY A 183 0.05 -4.32 15.75
N ASN A 184 -0.68 -5.33 15.27
CA ASN A 184 -1.55 -6.18 16.08
C ASN A 184 -1.06 -7.64 16.17
N LEU A 185 0.22 -7.89 15.89
CA LEU A 185 0.82 -9.22 15.86
C LEU A 185 1.93 -9.34 16.90
N ASP A 186 2.21 -10.55 17.35
CA ASP A 186 3.42 -10.83 18.10
C ASP A 186 4.66 -10.73 17.20
N SER A 187 5.83 -10.52 17.79
CA SER A 187 7.07 -10.24 17.06
C SER A 187 7.40 -11.31 16.01
N LYS A 188 7.25 -12.62 16.36
CA LYS A 188 7.53 -13.71 15.43
C LYS A 188 6.59 -13.70 14.23
N THR A 189 5.29 -13.54 14.50
CA THR A 189 4.28 -13.45 13.43
C THR A 189 4.48 -12.18 12.59
N GLY A 190 4.89 -11.07 13.22
CA GLY A 190 5.26 -9.84 12.53
C GLY A 190 6.40 -10.05 11.54
N GLU A 191 7.48 -10.73 11.95
CA GLU A 191 8.60 -11.08 11.06
C GLU A 191 8.15 -11.93 9.86
N GLU A 192 7.24 -12.89 10.08
CA GLU A 192 6.68 -13.72 8.99
C GLU A 192 5.88 -12.87 7.97
N ILE A 193 5.13 -11.88 8.44
CA ILE A 193 4.38 -10.95 7.56
C ILE A 193 5.34 -10.04 6.80
N MET A 194 6.39 -9.52 7.46
CA MET A 194 7.40 -8.71 6.77
C MET A 194 8.18 -9.52 5.73
N ALA A 195 8.49 -10.79 6.01
CA ALA A 195 9.10 -11.70 5.03
C ALA A 195 8.18 -11.94 3.82
N LEU A 196 6.86 -12.06 4.04
CA LEU A 196 5.89 -12.17 2.94
C LEU A 196 5.86 -10.88 2.09
N LEU A 197 5.88 -9.69 2.70
CA LEU A 197 5.94 -8.43 1.96
C LEU A 197 7.27 -8.30 1.18
N GLU A 198 8.39 -8.72 1.76
CA GLU A 198 9.68 -8.78 1.04
C GLU A 198 9.62 -9.71 -0.16
N ASP A 199 9.02 -10.90 -0.04
CA ASP A 199 8.84 -11.83 -1.17
C ASP A 199 7.96 -11.20 -2.28
N LEU A 200 6.89 -10.50 -1.92
CA LEU A 200 6.06 -9.74 -2.88
C LEU A 200 6.87 -8.65 -3.58
N TYR A 201 7.69 -7.90 -2.84
CA TYR A 201 8.60 -6.93 -3.45
C TYR A 201 9.58 -7.63 -4.42
N GLN A 202 10.13 -8.79 -4.06
CA GLN A 202 11.00 -9.56 -4.97
C GLN A 202 10.27 -10.02 -6.24
N ARG A 203 8.95 -10.18 -6.20
CA ARG A 203 8.08 -10.48 -7.36
C ARG A 203 7.61 -9.25 -8.13
N ASN A 204 8.29 -8.10 -7.97
CA ASN A 204 8.02 -6.83 -8.64
C ASN A 204 6.73 -6.10 -8.22
N HIS A 205 6.20 -6.36 -7.01
CA HIS A 205 5.15 -5.51 -6.46
C HIS A 205 5.74 -4.20 -5.92
N THR A 206 5.00 -3.11 -6.10
CA THR A 206 5.29 -1.82 -5.48
C THR A 206 4.66 -1.78 -4.11
N ILE A 207 5.44 -1.52 -3.06
CA ILE A 207 4.96 -1.55 -1.68
C ILE A 207 5.19 -0.19 -1.03
N ILE A 208 4.14 0.37 -0.45
CA ILE A 208 4.16 1.57 0.36
C ILE A 208 3.78 1.17 1.79
N LEU A 209 4.75 1.23 2.68
CA LEU A 209 4.61 0.87 4.08
C LEU A 209 4.43 2.14 4.91
N VAL A 210 3.37 2.24 5.68
CA VAL A 210 3.17 3.33 6.65
C VAL A 210 3.42 2.76 8.04
N THR A 211 4.41 3.29 8.75
CA THR A 211 4.74 2.83 10.10
C THR A 211 5.44 3.90 10.93
N HIS A 212 5.38 3.79 12.24
CA HIS A 212 6.18 4.58 13.17
C HIS A 212 7.37 3.78 13.74
N GLU A 213 7.43 2.47 13.47
CA GLU A 213 8.48 1.58 13.95
C GLU A 213 9.67 1.58 12.99
N ARG A 214 10.88 1.85 13.54
CA ARG A 214 12.11 1.93 12.74
C ARG A 214 12.54 0.59 12.16
N ASP A 215 12.36 -0.48 12.92
CA ASP A 215 12.74 -1.83 12.52
C ASP A 215 11.87 -2.30 11.33
N ILE A 216 10.58 -1.98 11.35
CA ILE A 216 9.66 -2.28 10.27
C ILE A 216 10.01 -1.43 9.04
N ALA A 217 10.28 -0.13 9.20
CA ALA A 217 10.68 0.74 8.10
C ALA A 217 12.02 0.33 7.45
N ALA A 218 12.93 -0.31 8.21
CA ALA A 218 14.22 -0.77 7.71
C ALA A 218 14.11 -1.87 6.62
N HIS A 219 12.96 -2.52 6.46
CA HIS A 219 12.70 -3.43 5.35
C HIS A 219 12.55 -2.70 4.01
N ALA A 220 12.14 -1.41 4.02
CA ALA A 220 12.00 -0.62 2.81
C ALA A 220 13.37 -0.20 2.24
N ARG A 221 13.39 0.19 0.96
CA ARG A 221 14.59 0.66 0.25
C ARG A 221 14.65 2.19 0.14
N ARG A 222 13.54 2.85 0.51
CA ARG A 222 13.41 4.31 0.60
C ARG A 222 12.55 4.65 1.79
N THR A 223 12.93 5.68 2.54
CA THR A 223 12.18 6.13 3.71
C THR A 223 11.88 7.61 3.57
N ILE A 224 10.60 7.95 3.58
CA ILE A 224 10.12 9.33 3.66
C ILE A 224 9.71 9.61 5.10
N ARG A 225 10.23 10.69 5.67
CA ARG A 225 9.84 11.14 7.01
C ARG A 225 8.91 12.34 6.90
N LEU A 226 7.72 12.20 7.48
CA LEU A 226 6.77 13.29 7.61
C LEU A 226 6.86 13.91 9.01
N ARG A 227 6.80 15.24 9.03
CA ARG A 227 6.67 16.02 10.25
C ARG A 227 5.78 17.22 10.01
N ASP A 228 4.78 17.43 10.87
CA ASP A 228 3.86 18.57 10.81
C ASP A 228 3.25 18.83 9.41
N GLY A 229 2.94 17.75 8.68
CA GLY A 229 2.31 17.81 7.37
C GLY A 229 3.26 18.10 6.19
N VAL A 230 4.58 18.10 6.40
CA VAL A 230 5.59 18.27 5.35
C VAL A 230 6.55 17.08 5.30
N VAL A 231 7.23 16.89 4.16
CA VAL A 231 8.34 15.94 4.04
C VAL A 231 9.58 16.56 4.70
N GLU A 232 10.04 15.94 5.79
CA GLU A 232 11.26 16.34 6.52
C GLU A 232 12.51 15.76 5.86
N SER A 233 12.45 14.50 5.43
CA SER A 233 13.52 13.84 4.67
C SER A 233 12.96 12.78 3.74
N ASP A 234 13.72 12.49 2.68
CA ASP A 234 13.48 11.45 1.69
C ASP A 234 14.82 10.76 1.41
N GLU A 235 15.02 9.61 2.03
CA GLU A 235 16.29 8.88 2.03
C GLU A 235 16.11 7.57 1.25
N SER A 236 16.89 7.38 0.20
CA SER A 236 16.90 6.15 -0.58
C SER A 236 18.23 5.43 -0.42
N THR A 237 18.20 4.14 -0.08
CA THR A 237 19.35 3.25 -0.17
C THR A 237 19.59 2.79 -1.63
N PHE A 238 18.71 3.16 -2.52
CA PHE A 238 18.77 2.87 -3.93
C PHE A 238 19.65 3.93 -4.62
N VAL A 239 20.74 3.52 -5.24
CA VAL A 239 21.54 4.40 -6.12
C VAL A 239 20.99 4.30 -7.53
N PRO A 240 20.30 5.33 -8.07
CA PRO A 240 19.85 5.31 -9.44
C PRO A 240 21.08 5.22 -10.36
N GLN A 241 21.14 4.24 -11.25
CA GLN A 241 22.04 4.35 -12.41
C GLN A 241 21.46 5.46 -13.29
N LEU A 242 22.16 6.60 -13.34
CA LEU A 242 21.90 7.62 -14.33
C LEU A 242 22.07 6.95 -15.71
N GLU A 243 20.99 6.90 -16.50
CA GLU A 243 21.09 6.58 -17.91
C GLU A 243 22.05 7.59 -18.53
N THR A 244 23.21 7.10 -18.93
CA THR A 244 24.10 7.87 -19.81
C THR A 244 23.36 7.98 -21.14
N VAL A 245 22.68 9.11 -21.36
CA VAL A 245 22.19 9.48 -22.69
C VAL A 245 23.44 9.58 -23.56
N ALA A 246 23.68 8.54 -24.35
CA ALA A 246 24.69 8.57 -25.39
C ALA A 246 24.24 9.64 -26.37
N ALA A 247 24.95 10.79 -26.35
CA ALA A 247 24.85 11.78 -27.38
C ALA A 247 25.36 11.14 -28.68
N SER A 248 24.48 10.99 -29.64
CA SER A 248 24.76 10.67 -31.04
C SER A 248 24.60 11.93 -31.85
#